data_7c67cced78495a95a9944e79c29c5136
#
_entry.id   7c67cced78495a95a9944e79c29c5136
#
_cell.length_a   1.000
_cell.length_b   1.000
_cell.length_c   1.000
_cell.angle_alpha   90.00
_cell.angle_beta   90.00
_cell.angle_gamma   90.00
#
_symmetry.space_group_name_H-M   'P 1'
#
loop_
_entity.id
_entity.type
_entity.pdbx_description
1 polymer ?
#
loop_
_entity_poly.entity_id
_entity_poly.type
_entity_poly.pdbx_seq_one_letter_code
_entity_poly.pdbx_strand_id
1 'polypeptide(L)'
;MSIYEKSIIKVSHIEESTNFLGPYNRFVIWVHGCCFDCEGCLAENTKNGVYEEVEIDLLAKRVAKSPCEGITISGGEPFLQANALLNLIRKIKYQRDIGVVVYSGFTLDELKQDDDMSLLLPEVDILIDGRYIKELDDNRAYVGSSNQIIHYLSPRYANIGKEYYSSNKRRAEIKLTGT
;
A
#
# COMPACT_ATOMS: atom_id res chain seq x y z
N MET A 1 7.16 7.85 -34.90
CA MET A 1 7.97 7.11 -33.91
C MET A 1 7.30 7.32 -32.57
N SER A 2 6.55 6.34 -32.11
CA SER A 2 5.95 6.37 -30.78
C SER A 2 7.07 6.18 -29.75
N ILE A 3 7.42 7.24 -29.06
CA ILE A 3 8.26 7.14 -27.87
C ILE A 3 7.34 6.52 -26.82
N TYR A 4 7.47 5.20 -26.60
CA TYR A 4 6.89 4.56 -25.41
C TYR A 4 7.64 5.15 -24.23
N GLU A 5 7.11 6.22 -23.64
CA GLU A 5 7.53 6.61 -22.30
C GLU A 5 7.29 5.40 -21.40
N LYS A 6 8.36 4.83 -20.88
CA LYS A 6 8.28 3.73 -19.93
C LYS A 6 7.53 4.27 -18.71
N SER A 7 6.33 3.75 -18.49
CA SER A 7 5.61 4.08 -17.27
C SER A 7 6.39 3.52 -16.08
N ILE A 8 6.89 4.39 -15.22
CA ILE A 8 7.70 4.06 -14.06
C ILE A 8 6.95 4.39 -12.76
N ILE A 9 7.35 3.72 -11.69
CA ILE A 9 6.94 4.01 -10.33
C ILE A 9 8.20 4.09 -9.44
N LYS A 10 8.23 5.05 -8.51
CA LYS A 10 9.32 5.20 -7.54
C LYS A 10 9.05 4.33 -6.33
N VAL A 11 9.95 3.39 -6.06
CA VAL A 11 9.81 2.38 -5.02
C VAL A 11 11.02 2.41 -4.09
N SER A 12 10.77 2.50 -2.79
CA SER A 12 11.82 2.44 -1.77
C SER A 12 12.14 1.02 -1.36
N HIS A 13 11.12 0.13 -1.31
CA HIS A 13 11.32 -1.26 -0.92
C HIS A 13 10.21 -2.16 -1.48
N ILE A 14 10.53 -3.43 -1.71
CA ILE A 14 9.59 -4.49 -2.07
C ILE A 14 9.81 -5.68 -1.15
N GLU A 15 8.73 -6.20 -0.56
CA GLU A 15 8.69 -7.47 0.14
C GLU A 15 7.72 -8.41 -0.61
N GLU A 16 8.25 -9.48 -1.17
CA GLU A 16 7.46 -10.35 -2.06
C GLU A 16 6.44 -11.22 -1.34
N SER A 17 6.60 -11.43 -0.02
CA SER A 17 5.75 -12.32 0.76
C SER A 17 5.79 -11.96 2.24
N THR A 18 4.67 -11.50 2.77
CA THR A 18 4.49 -11.24 4.21
C THR A 18 3.03 -11.39 4.63
N ASN A 19 2.79 -11.72 5.91
CA ASN A 19 1.45 -11.85 6.50
C ASN A 19 1.08 -10.68 7.42
N PHE A 20 1.79 -9.53 7.34
CA PHE A 20 1.65 -8.47 8.36
C PHE A 20 0.95 -7.19 7.90
N LEU A 21 0.88 -6.90 6.64
CA LEU A 21 0.34 -5.64 6.12
C LEU A 21 -0.97 -5.85 5.35
N GLY A 22 -1.86 -6.65 5.87
CA GLY A 22 -3.16 -6.93 5.29
C GLY A 22 -3.59 -8.38 5.47
N PRO A 23 -4.79 -8.75 4.98
CA PRO A 23 -5.29 -10.11 5.05
C PRO A 23 -4.42 -11.05 4.20
N TYR A 24 -4.19 -12.27 4.72
CA TYR A 24 -3.43 -13.32 4.06
C TYR A 24 -1.99 -12.95 3.70
N ASN A 25 -1.40 -13.65 2.74
CA ASN A 25 -0.06 -13.38 2.25
C ASN A 25 -0.05 -12.26 1.22
N ARG A 26 0.76 -11.24 1.44
CA ARG A 26 0.80 -9.99 0.67
C ARG A 26 2.14 -9.79 -0.02
N PHE A 27 2.09 -9.33 -1.26
CA PHE A 27 3.22 -8.68 -1.93
C PHE A 27 3.18 -7.20 -1.57
N VAL A 28 4.19 -6.68 -0.88
CA VAL A 28 4.18 -5.31 -0.37
C VAL A 28 5.11 -4.43 -1.18
N ILE A 29 4.61 -3.26 -1.56
CA ILE A 29 5.35 -2.22 -2.29
C ILE A 29 5.35 -0.97 -1.41
N TRP A 30 6.53 -0.55 -0.95
CA TRP A 30 6.71 0.75 -0.31
C TRP A 30 7.14 1.76 -1.36
N VAL A 31 6.23 2.66 -1.74
CA VAL A 31 6.50 3.74 -2.68
C VAL A 31 7.39 4.80 -2.04
N HIS A 32 8.09 5.54 -2.87
CA HIS A 32 8.98 6.63 -2.44
C HIS A 32 8.31 8.00 -2.57
N GLY A 33 8.63 8.87 -1.59
CA GLY A 33 8.16 10.25 -1.54
C GLY A 33 6.89 10.41 -0.70
N CYS A 34 6.83 11.47 0.09
CA CYS A 34 5.70 11.80 0.94
C CYS A 34 5.58 13.32 1.07
N CYS A 35 4.34 13.83 1.08
CA CYS A 35 4.05 15.25 1.31
C CYS A 35 3.78 15.57 2.79
N PHE A 36 3.69 14.57 3.65
CA PHE A 36 3.43 14.75 5.08
C PHE A 36 4.73 14.74 5.90
N ASP A 37 4.66 15.37 7.07
CA ASP A 37 5.76 15.45 8.03
C ASP A 37 5.31 14.92 9.41
N CYS A 38 4.90 13.66 9.44
CA CYS A 38 4.42 13.02 10.67
C CYS A 38 5.60 12.73 11.61
N GLU A 39 5.54 13.25 12.84
CA GLU A 39 6.57 12.96 13.84
C GLU A 39 6.60 11.46 14.17
N GLY A 40 7.80 10.87 14.11
CA GLY A 40 8.00 9.44 14.41
C GLY A 40 7.38 8.49 13.40
N CYS A 41 7.21 8.93 12.16
CA CYS A 41 6.66 8.12 11.06
C CYS A 41 7.31 6.74 10.99
N LEU A 42 6.49 5.68 10.96
CA LEU A 42 6.97 4.30 10.91
C LEU A 42 7.68 3.94 9.60
N ALA A 43 7.48 4.74 8.55
CA ALA A 43 8.06 4.56 7.22
C ALA A 43 8.94 5.75 6.80
N GLU A 44 9.59 6.44 7.73
CA GLU A 44 10.35 7.67 7.48
C GLU A 44 11.41 7.52 6.36
N ASN A 45 12.06 6.37 6.29
CA ASN A 45 13.08 6.08 5.27
C ASN A 45 12.52 6.10 3.84
N THR A 46 11.22 5.94 3.66
CA THR A 46 10.57 5.97 2.34
C THR A 46 10.27 7.40 1.86
N LYS A 47 10.39 8.39 2.74
CA LYS A 47 10.14 9.80 2.43
C LYS A 47 11.30 10.44 1.66
N ASN A 48 12.52 10.29 2.17
CA ASN A 48 13.73 10.95 1.67
C ASN A 48 14.92 10.00 1.47
N GLY A 49 14.69 8.69 1.60
CA GLY A 49 15.72 7.66 1.48
C GLY A 49 16.06 7.31 0.02
N VAL A 50 16.76 6.19 -0.15
CA VAL A 50 17.08 5.63 -1.46
C VAL A 50 15.83 5.02 -2.09
N TYR A 51 15.70 5.16 -3.40
CA TYR A 51 14.62 4.56 -4.18
C TYR A 51 15.12 4.06 -5.54
N GLU A 52 14.31 3.21 -6.15
CA GLU A 52 14.50 2.75 -7.52
C GLU A 52 13.32 3.20 -8.39
N GLU A 53 13.61 3.53 -9.65
CA GLU A 53 12.58 3.71 -10.68
C GLU A 53 12.31 2.36 -11.33
N VAL A 54 11.12 1.82 -11.09
CA VAL A 54 10.73 0.48 -11.54
C VAL A 54 9.76 0.59 -12.69
N GLU A 55 10.01 -0.14 -13.78
CA GLU A 55 9.08 -0.25 -14.90
C GLU A 55 7.79 -0.96 -14.46
N ILE A 56 6.64 -0.33 -14.69
CA ILE A 56 5.34 -0.84 -14.27
C ILE A 56 5.04 -2.20 -14.88
N ASP A 57 5.39 -2.43 -16.15
CA ASP A 57 5.16 -3.71 -16.81
C ASP A 57 5.96 -4.86 -16.20
N LEU A 58 7.20 -4.60 -15.78
CA LEU A 58 8.04 -5.59 -15.12
C LEU A 58 7.51 -5.90 -13.71
N LEU A 59 7.14 -4.86 -12.97
CA LEU A 59 6.58 -5.02 -11.63
C LEU A 59 5.24 -5.75 -11.66
N ALA A 60 4.35 -5.42 -12.60
CA ALA A 60 3.08 -6.11 -12.78
C ALA A 60 3.27 -7.62 -13.05
N LYS A 61 4.21 -7.98 -13.92
CA LYS A 61 4.55 -9.39 -14.19
C LYS A 61 5.13 -10.09 -12.97
N ARG A 62 5.97 -9.40 -12.18
CA ARG A 62 6.57 -9.95 -10.96
C ARG A 62 5.48 -10.24 -9.92
N VAL A 63 4.58 -9.28 -9.69
CA VAL A 63 3.43 -9.46 -8.79
C VAL A 63 2.51 -10.57 -9.28
N ALA A 64 2.16 -10.61 -10.56
CA ALA A 64 1.26 -11.61 -11.12
C ALA A 64 1.78 -13.05 -10.97
N LYS A 65 3.10 -13.24 -10.97
CA LYS A 65 3.76 -14.54 -10.76
C LYS A 65 3.92 -14.92 -9.28
N SER A 66 3.78 -13.97 -8.36
CA SER A 66 3.93 -14.25 -6.94
C SER A 66 2.78 -15.13 -6.43
N PRO A 67 3.00 -15.99 -5.40
CA PRO A 67 1.93 -16.80 -4.82
C PRO A 67 1.04 -16.01 -3.84
N CYS A 68 1.26 -14.71 -3.70
CA CYS A 68 0.52 -13.88 -2.75
C CYS A 68 -0.95 -13.75 -3.12
N GLU A 69 -1.83 -13.70 -2.14
CA GLU A 69 -3.27 -13.45 -2.34
C GLU A 69 -3.53 -12.03 -2.85
N GLY A 70 -2.73 -11.07 -2.39
CA GLY A 70 -2.94 -9.68 -2.73
C GLY A 70 -1.67 -8.84 -2.65
N ILE A 71 -1.82 -7.58 -3.05
CA ILE A 71 -0.79 -6.55 -2.88
C ILE A 71 -1.17 -5.60 -1.75
N THR A 72 -0.16 -5.09 -1.07
CA THR A 72 -0.28 -3.96 -0.16
C THR A 72 0.64 -2.84 -0.62
N ILE A 73 0.12 -1.65 -0.71
CA ILE A 73 0.85 -0.45 -1.11
C ILE A 73 0.92 0.48 0.09
N SER A 74 2.13 0.83 0.48
CA SER A 74 2.46 1.69 1.63
C SER A 74 3.71 2.52 1.30
N GLY A 75 4.45 2.96 2.30
CA GLY A 75 5.73 3.64 2.14
C GLY A 75 5.65 5.11 2.43
N GLY A 76 6.00 5.97 1.47
CA GLY A 76 5.73 7.40 1.50
C GLY A 76 4.23 7.67 1.43
N GLU A 77 3.80 8.50 0.49
CA GLU A 77 2.36 8.68 0.23
C GLU A 77 2.00 8.07 -1.14
N PRO A 78 1.28 6.93 -1.17
CA PRO A 78 0.93 6.26 -2.41
C PRO A 78 0.16 7.12 -3.40
N PHE A 79 -0.76 7.96 -2.92
CA PHE A 79 -1.59 8.75 -3.80
C PHE A 79 -0.85 9.88 -4.51
N LEU A 80 0.37 10.23 -4.11
CA LEU A 80 1.25 11.09 -4.93
C LEU A 80 1.67 10.42 -6.24
N GLN A 81 1.54 9.09 -6.34
CA GLN A 81 1.80 8.31 -7.55
C GLN A 81 0.53 7.60 -8.05
N ALA A 82 -0.67 8.19 -7.81
CA ALA A 82 -1.97 7.56 -8.06
C ALA A 82 -2.12 7.03 -9.49
N ASN A 83 -1.74 7.80 -10.51
CA ASN A 83 -1.83 7.40 -11.91
C ASN A 83 -0.91 6.21 -12.26
N ALA A 84 0.30 6.19 -11.70
CA ALA A 84 1.24 5.07 -11.86
C ALA A 84 0.73 3.80 -11.18
N LEU A 85 0.19 3.92 -9.96
CA LEU A 85 -0.41 2.83 -9.21
C LEU A 85 -1.68 2.30 -9.88
N LEU A 86 -2.53 3.17 -10.41
CA LEU A 86 -3.71 2.78 -11.17
C LEU A 86 -3.34 1.90 -12.37
N ASN A 87 -2.32 2.32 -13.14
CA ASN A 87 -1.82 1.56 -14.27
C ASN A 87 -1.23 0.21 -13.82
N LEU A 88 -0.42 0.20 -12.76
CA LEU A 88 0.15 -1.02 -12.18
C LEU A 88 -0.95 -2.02 -11.76
N ILE A 89 -1.91 -1.57 -10.97
CA ILE A 89 -2.97 -2.44 -10.43
C ILE A 89 -3.82 -3.01 -11.57
N ARG A 90 -4.21 -2.20 -12.55
CA ARG A 90 -4.98 -2.67 -13.71
C ARG A 90 -4.22 -3.71 -14.53
N LYS A 91 -2.91 -3.54 -14.75
CA LYS A 91 -2.06 -4.52 -15.43
C LYS A 91 -1.95 -5.83 -14.64
N ILE A 92 -1.91 -5.79 -13.33
CA ILE A 92 -1.90 -6.99 -12.49
C ILE A 92 -3.27 -7.66 -12.56
N LYS A 93 -4.37 -6.94 -12.35
CA LYS A 93 -5.74 -7.46 -12.38
C LYS A 93 -6.11 -8.06 -13.75
N TYR A 94 -5.55 -7.55 -14.83
CA TYR A 94 -5.69 -8.16 -16.16
C TYR A 94 -5.07 -9.58 -16.25
N GLN A 95 -4.01 -9.85 -15.48
CA GLN A 95 -3.31 -11.13 -15.50
C GLN A 95 -3.88 -12.12 -14.47
N ARG A 96 -4.35 -11.63 -13.33
CA ARG A 96 -4.98 -12.47 -12.29
C ARG A 96 -5.84 -11.65 -11.35
N ASP A 97 -6.82 -12.32 -10.73
CA ASP A 97 -7.58 -11.72 -9.63
C ASP A 97 -6.68 -11.55 -8.40
N ILE A 98 -6.65 -10.36 -7.83
CA ILE A 98 -5.78 -9.99 -6.71
C ILE A 98 -6.45 -8.95 -5.82
N GLY A 99 -6.32 -9.10 -4.51
CA GLY A 99 -6.80 -8.10 -3.56
C GLY A 99 -5.80 -6.95 -3.37
N VAL A 100 -6.32 -5.74 -3.16
CA VAL A 100 -5.53 -4.50 -3.07
C VAL A 100 -5.78 -3.80 -1.74
N VAL A 101 -4.72 -3.61 -0.95
CA VAL A 101 -4.71 -2.81 0.28
C VAL A 101 -3.82 -1.59 0.06
N VAL A 102 -4.29 -0.41 0.43
CA VAL A 102 -3.51 0.83 0.33
C VAL A 102 -3.53 1.57 1.65
N TYR A 103 -2.37 2.05 2.08
CA TYR A 103 -2.22 2.98 3.19
C TYR A 103 -2.09 4.39 2.65
N SER A 104 -2.70 5.37 3.31
CA SER A 104 -2.58 6.79 2.94
C SER A 104 -2.58 7.69 4.18
N GLY A 105 -1.84 8.78 4.11
CA GLY A 105 -1.96 9.87 5.07
C GLY A 105 -3.13 10.81 4.78
N PHE A 106 -3.66 10.81 3.56
CA PHE A 106 -4.92 11.49 3.25
C PHE A 106 -6.10 10.71 3.83
N THR A 107 -7.16 11.41 4.20
CA THR A 107 -8.46 10.81 4.52
C THR A 107 -9.21 10.41 3.24
N LEU A 108 -10.13 9.45 3.35
CA LEU A 108 -10.98 9.03 2.22
C LEU A 108 -11.72 10.21 1.58
N ASP A 109 -12.15 11.20 2.41
CA ASP A 109 -12.86 12.36 1.89
C ASP A 109 -11.92 13.32 1.14
N GLU A 110 -10.68 13.50 1.59
CA GLU A 110 -9.65 14.26 0.85
C GLU A 110 -9.36 13.57 -0.50
N LEU A 111 -9.20 12.24 -0.51
CA LEU A 111 -8.94 11.48 -1.73
C LEU A 111 -10.07 11.55 -2.76
N LYS A 112 -11.33 11.60 -2.30
CA LYS A 112 -12.49 11.74 -3.18
C LYS A 112 -12.62 13.13 -3.81
N GLN A 113 -12.03 14.15 -3.20
CA GLN A 113 -12.08 15.54 -3.70
C GLN A 113 -10.98 15.84 -4.73
N ASP A 114 -9.98 14.99 -4.85
CA ASP A 114 -8.91 15.12 -5.84
C ASP A 114 -9.24 14.28 -7.08
N ASP A 115 -9.24 14.91 -8.26
CA ASP A 115 -9.65 14.28 -9.53
C ASP A 115 -8.74 13.09 -9.89
N ASP A 116 -7.42 13.19 -9.69
CA ASP A 116 -6.47 12.14 -10.03
C ASP A 116 -6.44 11.03 -8.97
N MET A 117 -6.44 11.39 -7.68
CA MET A 117 -6.39 10.42 -6.58
C MET A 117 -7.67 9.59 -6.51
N SER A 118 -8.83 10.20 -6.77
CA SER A 118 -10.13 9.53 -6.74
C SER A 118 -10.23 8.37 -7.74
N LEU A 119 -9.53 8.45 -8.88
CA LEU A 119 -9.52 7.41 -9.91
C LEU A 119 -8.90 6.08 -9.43
N LEU A 120 -8.05 6.11 -8.40
CA LEU A 120 -7.45 4.92 -7.83
C LEU A 120 -8.40 4.16 -6.89
N LEU A 121 -9.30 4.86 -6.20
CA LEU A 121 -10.19 4.28 -5.18
C LEU A 121 -11.01 3.07 -5.64
N PRO A 122 -11.59 3.02 -6.86
CA PRO A 122 -12.33 1.86 -7.35
C PRO A 122 -11.49 0.58 -7.48
N GLU A 123 -10.16 0.71 -7.53
CA GLU A 123 -9.25 -0.43 -7.64
C GLU A 123 -8.79 -0.95 -6.26
N VAL A 124 -9.14 -0.27 -5.17
CA VAL A 124 -8.71 -0.58 -3.81
C VAL A 124 -9.79 -1.36 -3.07
N ASP A 125 -9.44 -2.46 -2.44
CA ASP A 125 -10.37 -3.25 -1.61
C ASP A 125 -10.40 -2.77 -0.16
N ILE A 126 -9.21 -2.44 0.40
CA ILE A 126 -9.08 -1.86 1.74
C ILE A 126 -8.21 -0.61 1.65
N LEU A 127 -8.73 0.49 2.15
CA LEU A 127 -7.97 1.71 2.40
C LEU A 127 -7.78 1.88 3.91
N ILE A 128 -6.53 2.08 4.34
CA ILE A 128 -6.21 2.52 5.70
C ILE A 128 -5.79 3.97 5.58
N ASP A 129 -6.61 4.88 6.10
CA ASP A 129 -6.50 6.30 5.87
C ASP A 129 -6.19 7.12 7.12
N GLY A 130 -5.64 8.31 6.92
CA GLY A 130 -5.33 9.27 7.96
C GLY A 130 -3.85 9.31 8.35
N ARG A 131 -3.39 10.50 8.72
CA ARG A 131 -1.99 10.76 9.10
C ARG A 131 -1.63 10.00 10.37
N TYR A 132 -0.42 9.46 10.41
CA TYR A 132 0.12 8.92 11.64
C TYR A 132 0.28 10.02 12.70
N ILE A 133 -0.21 9.76 13.91
CA ILE A 133 -0.08 10.61 15.09
C ILE A 133 0.57 9.78 16.19
N LYS A 134 1.79 10.12 16.56
CA LYS A 134 2.63 9.36 17.49
C LYS A 134 1.97 9.17 18.86
N GLU A 135 1.31 10.21 19.36
CA GLU A 135 0.62 10.19 20.67
C GLU A 135 -0.60 9.28 20.70
N LEU A 136 -1.11 8.90 19.52
CA LEU A 136 -2.23 8.00 19.34
C LEU A 136 -1.81 6.59 18.91
N ASP A 137 -0.52 6.28 18.90
CA ASP A 137 -0.03 4.92 18.67
C ASP A 137 -0.35 4.02 19.86
N ASP A 138 -1.35 3.17 19.70
CA ASP A 138 -1.81 2.22 20.71
C ASP A 138 -1.40 0.77 20.40
N ASN A 139 -0.45 0.59 19.49
CA ASN A 139 0.10 -0.69 19.07
C ASN A 139 -0.93 -1.66 18.47
N ARG A 140 -2.01 -1.15 17.86
CA ARG A 140 -2.96 -1.98 17.10
C ARG A 140 -2.34 -2.54 15.84
N ALA A 141 -2.83 -3.72 15.44
CA ALA A 141 -2.44 -4.29 14.16
C ALA A 141 -2.97 -3.44 12.98
N TYR A 142 -2.21 -3.36 11.92
CA TYR A 142 -2.53 -2.73 10.63
C TYR A 142 -2.70 -1.20 10.62
N VAL A 143 -2.87 -0.55 11.73
CA VAL A 143 -2.88 0.92 11.82
C VAL A 143 -1.64 1.42 12.56
N GLY A 144 -1.15 2.58 12.21
CA GLY A 144 -0.03 3.23 12.90
C GLY A 144 -0.49 3.91 14.18
N SER A 145 -1.68 4.50 14.16
CA SER A 145 -2.26 5.24 15.27
C SER A 145 -3.78 5.13 15.29
N SER A 146 -4.40 5.37 16.44
CA SER A 146 -5.83 5.09 16.68
C SER A 146 -6.80 6.01 15.94
N ASN A 147 -6.33 7.12 15.40
CA ASN A 147 -7.11 8.00 14.53
C ASN A 147 -7.29 7.48 13.10
N GLN A 148 -6.45 6.54 12.68
CA GLN A 148 -6.55 5.97 11.33
C GLN A 148 -7.76 5.04 11.21
N ILE A 149 -8.44 5.11 10.06
CA ILE A 149 -9.68 4.39 9.78
C ILE A 149 -9.41 3.33 8.70
N ILE A 150 -10.01 2.16 8.88
CA ILE A 150 -9.97 1.08 7.91
C ILE A 150 -11.29 1.08 7.14
N HIS A 151 -11.23 1.39 5.85
CA HIS A 151 -12.38 1.38 4.94
C HIS A 151 -12.35 0.13 4.06
N TYR A 152 -13.46 -0.59 4.04
CA TYR A 152 -13.69 -1.70 3.11
C TYR A 152 -14.41 -1.14 1.89
N LEU A 153 -13.67 -0.89 0.81
CA LEU A 153 -14.18 -0.26 -0.41
C LEU A 153 -14.81 -1.28 -1.37
N SER A 154 -14.54 -2.58 -1.17
CA SER A 154 -15.15 -3.68 -1.92
C SER A 154 -15.64 -4.79 -0.98
N PRO A 155 -16.49 -5.72 -1.45
CA PRO A 155 -16.94 -6.86 -0.66
C PRO A 155 -15.86 -7.94 -0.44
N ARG A 156 -14.70 -7.88 -1.14
CA ARG A 156 -13.66 -8.93 -1.09
C ARG A 156 -13.26 -9.30 0.35
N TYR A 157 -13.08 -8.32 1.21
CA TYR A 157 -12.60 -8.51 2.58
C TYR A 157 -13.63 -8.17 3.66
N ALA A 158 -14.88 -7.89 3.29
CA ALA A 158 -15.91 -7.42 4.23
C ALA A 158 -16.20 -8.41 5.39
N ASN A 159 -16.09 -9.71 5.13
CA ASN A 159 -16.36 -10.75 6.14
C ASN A 159 -15.15 -11.04 7.04
N ILE A 160 -13.94 -10.67 6.63
CA ILE A 160 -12.70 -10.96 7.37
C ILE A 160 -12.40 -9.82 8.34
N GLY A 161 -12.89 -8.63 8.01
CA GLY A 161 -12.34 -7.39 8.52
C GLY A 161 -12.51 -7.15 9.99
N LYS A 162 -13.68 -7.40 10.55
CA LYS A 162 -13.96 -7.01 11.94
C LYS A 162 -13.20 -7.85 12.97
N GLU A 163 -13.04 -9.16 12.73
CA GLU A 163 -12.31 -10.04 13.63
C GLU A 163 -10.77 -9.91 13.48
N TYR A 164 -10.31 -9.72 12.25
CA TYR A 164 -8.87 -9.69 11.95
C TYR A 164 -8.18 -8.43 12.48
N TYR A 165 -8.86 -7.28 12.44
CA TYR A 165 -8.30 -6.00 12.87
C TYR A 165 -8.63 -5.60 14.31
N SER A 166 -9.64 -6.20 14.93
CA SER A 166 -10.09 -5.80 16.28
C SER A 166 -9.33 -6.44 17.43
N SER A 167 -8.65 -7.57 17.22
CA SER A 167 -8.10 -8.39 18.30
C SER A 167 -6.58 -8.43 18.38
N ASN A 168 -5.84 -7.87 17.42
CA ASN A 168 -4.41 -8.14 17.29
C ASN A 168 -3.54 -6.92 17.59
N LYS A 169 -2.59 -7.10 18.51
CA LYS A 169 -1.45 -6.20 18.67
C LYS A 169 -0.56 -6.27 17.42
N ARG A 170 0.13 -5.16 17.11
CA ARG A 170 1.13 -5.11 16.04
C ARG A 170 2.13 -6.24 16.20
N ARG A 171 2.42 -6.94 15.11
CA ARG A 171 3.40 -8.02 15.05
C ARG A 171 4.53 -7.60 14.11
N ALA A 172 5.73 -8.11 14.36
CA ALA A 172 6.87 -7.99 13.47
C ALA A 172 7.29 -9.38 12.98
N GLU A 173 7.62 -9.49 11.71
CA GLU A 173 8.26 -10.67 11.15
C GLU A 173 9.77 -10.44 11.12
N ILE A 174 10.52 -11.39 11.69
CA ILE A 174 11.98 -11.37 11.61
C ILE A 174 12.37 -12.46 10.61
N LYS A 175 12.82 -12.04 9.42
CA LYS A 175 13.40 -12.96 8.45
C LYS A 175 14.90 -13.09 8.74
N LEU A 176 15.32 -14.27 9.19
CA LEU A 176 16.73 -14.59 9.32
C LEU A 176 17.26 -14.91 7.91
N THR A 177 17.98 -13.96 7.32
CA THR A 177 18.79 -14.24 6.13
C THR A 177 20.03 -15.00 6.61
N GLY A 178 20.09 -16.30 6.32
CA GLY A 178 21.30 -17.09 6.58
C GLY A 178 22.49 -16.52 5.80
N THR A 179 23.61 -16.38 6.47
CA THR A 179 24.93 -16.11 5.87
C THR A 179 25.40 -17.33 5.09
#